data_19b5a3d8c547117ecba901899636a15f
#
_entry.id   19b5a3d8c547117ecba901899636a15f
#
_cell.length_a   1.000
_cell.length_b   1.000
_cell.length_c   1.000
_cell.angle_alpha   90.00
_cell.angle_beta   90.00
_cell.angle_gamma   90.00
#
_symmetry.space_group_name_H-M   'P 1'
#
loop_
_entity.id
_entity.type
_entity.pdbx_description
1 polymer ?
#
loop_
_entity_poly.entity_id
_entity_poly.type
_entity_poly.pdbx_seq_one_letter_code
_entity_poly.pdbx_strand_id
1 'polypeptide(L)'
;IKLFEGDDKIRDLMKIVPDVSDIVSQAEKELDDDAESIITDARYKYISSIIGGCYKKNKKKKLTASDKIDRVVTNRWLALPIFAVVMLVVYYVSVTTVGTWATDWANDGVFGEGWHLFGIGSSAYEEVVGEWEENQLKIDAFLGEAEESGIDTEAVSESLEEGETDSEAVSAFIASAVDINAVAESEDEEGNVEEFPVALADFEEAIAMDEPDPAEYGVWIPGIPVLLENLLNAIGTADWINSLILEGIVAGVGAVLGFVPQMLVLFIFLAFLEGCGYMARIAFIMDRIFRKFGLSGKSFIPMLIGSGCGVPGIMASRTIENDRDRKMTIMTTTFIPCGAKLPVIALNAGALFSGAWWGAPRAYFG
;
A
#
# COMPACT_ATOMS: atom_id res chain seq x y z
N ILE A 1 -1.36 -10.42 44.79
CA ILE A 1 -1.58 -10.91 43.43
C ILE A 1 -1.29 -9.77 42.41
N LYS A 2 -1.95 -8.63 42.49
CA LYS A 2 -1.74 -7.52 41.59
C LYS A 2 -0.31 -6.97 41.56
N LEU A 3 0.37 -6.91 42.68
CA LEU A 3 1.79 -6.56 42.76
C LEU A 3 2.68 -7.64 42.15
N PHE A 4 2.29 -8.90 42.22
CA PHE A 4 2.98 -10.01 41.58
C PHE A 4 2.80 -9.96 40.04
N GLU A 5 1.62 -9.54 39.55
CA GLU A 5 1.34 -9.32 38.15
C GLU A 5 2.08 -8.08 37.57
N GLY A 6 2.72 -7.24 38.41
CA GLY A 6 3.44 -6.05 37.98
C GLY A 6 2.55 -4.82 37.67
N ASP A 7 1.35 -4.74 38.25
CA ASP A 7 0.41 -3.65 38.02
C ASP A 7 0.92 -2.33 38.66
N ASP A 8 1.44 -1.42 37.83
CA ASP A 8 1.99 -0.14 38.29
C ASP A 8 0.97 0.75 38.98
N LYS A 9 -0.32 0.68 38.58
CA LYS A 9 -1.40 1.48 39.19
C LYS A 9 -1.61 1.11 40.67
N ILE A 10 -1.43 -0.16 41.02
CA ILE A 10 -1.54 -0.61 42.40
C ILE A 10 -0.32 -0.17 43.22
N ARG A 11 0.87 -0.16 42.60
CA ARG A 11 2.07 0.40 43.24
C ARG A 11 1.87 1.86 43.64
N ASP A 12 1.32 2.67 42.76
CA ASP A 12 1.09 4.09 42.99
C ASP A 12 0.02 4.37 44.09
N LEU A 13 -0.93 3.44 44.25
CA LEU A 13 -1.99 3.56 45.23
C LEU A 13 -1.57 3.10 46.65
N MET A 14 -0.48 2.35 46.77
CA MET A 14 -0.03 1.81 48.04
C MET A 14 0.95 2.74 48.74
N LYS A 15 0.71 3.06 50.04
CA LYS A 15 1.63 3.84 50.87
C LYS A 15 2.93 3.10 51.21
N ILE A 16 2.87 1.82 51.31
CA ILE A 16 4.02 0.93 51.59
C ILE A 16 3.93 -0.21 50.57
N VAL A 17 4.88 -0.27 49.63
CA VAL A 17 4.96 -1.33 48.63
C VAL A 17 5.90 -2.41 49.13
N PRO A 18 5.42 -3.64 49.47
CA PRO A 18 6.31 -4.75 49.80
C PRO A 18 7.13 -5.14 48.56
N ASP A 19 8.41 -5.43 48.79
CA ASP A 19 9.25 -5.94 47.72
C ASP A 19 8.89 -7.42 47.47
N VAL A 20 8.41 -7.67 46.24
CA VAL A 20 8.04 -9.02 45.76
C VAL A 20 8.94 -9.50 44.61
N SER A 21 9.98 -8.74 44.29
CA SER A 21 10.84 -8.98 43.12
C SER A 21 11.52 -10.35 43.17
N ASP A 22 12.01 -10.78 44.33
CA ASP A 22 12.66 -12.08 44.50
C ASP A 22 11.68 -13.23 44.28
N ILE A 23 10.45 -13.09 44.81
CA ILE A 23 9.39 -14.10 44.67
C ILE A 23 8.94 -14.22 43.22
N VAL A 24 8.80 -13.08 42.53
CA VAL A 24 8.43 -13.05 41.13
C VAL A 24 9.51 -13.72 40.29
N SER A 25 10.78 -13.32 40.45
CA SER A 25 11.91 -13.87 39.69
C SER A 25 12.11 -15.37 39.91
N GLN A 26 11.86 -15.84 41.12
CA GLN A 26 11.94 -17.28 41.45
C GLN A 26 10.81 -18.05 40.76
N ALA A 27 9.58 -17.53 40.81
CA ALA A 27 8.41 -18.17 40.19
C ALA A 27 8.52 -18.20 38.67
N GLU A 28 8.97 -17.10 38.04
CA GLU A 28 9.19 -17.02 36.60
C GLU A 28 10.28 -18.00 36.13
N LYS A 29 11.33 -18.15 36.92
CA LYS A 29 12.41 -19.10 36.63
C LYS A 29 11.99 -20.54 36.79
N GLU A 30 11.16 -20.84 37.79
CA GLU A 30 10.69 -22.20 38.09
C GLU A 30 9.62 -22.68 37.10
N LEU A 31 8.71 -21.78 36.72
CA LEU A 31 7.58 -22.10 35.82
C LEU A 31 7.85 -21.77 34.32
N ASP A 32 9.00 -21.15 34.04
CA ASP A 32 9.41 -20.73 32.68
C ASP A 32 8.33 -19.88 31.99
N ASP A 33 7.67 -19.02 32.79
CA ASP A 33 6.56 -18.17 32.33
C ASP A 33 6.57 -16.82 33.05
N ASP A 34 5.94 -15.78 32.48
CA ASP A 34 5.83 -14.47 33.11
C ASP A 34 4.80 -14.45 34.24
N ALA A 35 4.98 -13.55 35.19
CA ALA A 35 4.17 -13.47 36.42
C ALA A 35 2.66 -13.31 36.13
N GLU A 36 2.28 -12.57 35.09
CA GLU A 36 0.88 -12.39 34.65
C GLU A 36 0.29 -13.72 34.16
N SER A 37 1.00 -14.42 33.29
CA SER A 37 0.59 -15.72 32.74
C SER A 37 0.47 -16.78 33.83
N ILE A 38 1.40 -16.82 34.77
CA ILE A 38 1.37 -17.74 35.92
C ILE A 38 0.10 -17.55 36.74
N ILE A 39 -0.24 -16.32 37.08
CA ILE A 39 -1.48 -16.02 37.84
C ILE A 39 -2.72 -16.32 37.03
N THR A 40 -2.70 -16.01 35.72
CA THR A 40 -3.82 -16.29 34.83
C THR A 40 -4.07 -17.80 34.72
N ASP A 41 -3.02 -18.59 34.53
CA ASP A 41 -3.12 -20.06 34.50
C ASP A 41 -3.67 -20.63 35.82
N ALA A 42 -3.18 -20.12 36.94
CA ALA A 42 -3.67 -20.51 38.26
C ALA A 42 -5.17 -20.17 38.45
N ARG A 43 -5.62 -19.00 37.97
CA ARG A 43 -7.04 -18.62 37.98
C ARG A 43 -7.88 -19.57 37.12
N TYR A 44 -7.43 -19.88 35.91
CA TYR A 44 -8.16 -20.79 35.00
C TYR A 44 -8.22 -22.22 35.56
N LYS A 45 -7.14 -22.72 36.18
CA LYS A 45 -7.13 -24.01 36.85
C LYS A 45 -8.13 -24.04 38.02
N TYR A 46 -8.19 -22.99 38.85
CA TYR A 46 -9.15 -22.85 39.92
C TYR A 46 -10.61 -22.82 39.42
N ILE A 47 -10.88 -21.97 38.41
CA ILE A 47 -12.20 -21.88 37.76
C ILE A 47 -12.61 -23.24 37.19
N SER A 48 -11.70 -23.92 36.48
CA SER A 48 -11.95 -25.25 35.92
C SER A 48 -12.26 -26.30 36.96
N SER A 49 -11.66 -26.22 38.14
CA SER A 49 -11.94 -27.13 39.25
C SER A 49 -13.36 -26.96 39.80
N ILE A 50 -13.84 -25.73 39.90
CA ILE A 50 -15.20 -25.41 40.39
C ILE A 50 -16.24 -25.78 39.32
N ILE A 51 -16.01 -25.39 38.05
CA ILE A 51 -16.92 -25.63 36.93
C ILE A 51 -17.11 -27.15 36.70
N GLY A 52 -16.08 -27.96 36.95
CA GLY A 52 -16.14 -29.41 36.81
C GLY A 52 -17.25 -30.07 37.63
N GLY A 53 -17.62 -29.45 38.78
CA GLY A 53 -18.73 -29.87 39.63
C GLY A 53 -20.12 -29.40 39.17
N CYS A 54 -20.19 -28.27 38.49
CA CYS A 54 -21.43 -27.60 38.08
C CYS A 54 -21.83 -27.91 36.60
N TYR A 55 -20.89 -28.25 35.74
CA TYR A 55 -21.11 -28.44 34.32
C TYR A 55 -20.78 -29.86 33.87
N LYS A 56 -21.82 -30.64 33.51
CA LYS A 56 -21.67 -31.93 32.84
C LYS A 56 -21.65 -31.71 31.34
N LYS A 57 -20.46 -31.66 30.75
CA LYS A 57 -20.30 -31.63 29.29
C LYS A 57 -20.88 -32.90 28.67
N ASN A 58 -21.95 -32.77 27.88
CA ASN A 58 -22.58 -33.90 27.19
C ASN A 58 -21.57 -34.41 26.15
N LYS A 59 -20.89 -35.51 26.45
CA LYS A 59 -19.78 -36.08 25.67
C LYS A 59 -20.30 -36.69 24.38
N LYS A 60 -20.69 -35.90 23.40
CA LYS A 60 -20.62 -36.35 22.01
C LYS A 60 -19.20 -36.12 21.53
N LYS A 61 -18.38 -37.17 21.63
CA LYS A 61 -16.97 -37.21 21.18
C LYS A 61 -16.81 -37.13 19.65
N LYS A 62 -17.56 -36.32 18.95
CA LYS A 62 -17.24 -36.03 17.54
C LYS A 62 -16.46 -34.71 17.55
N LEU A 63 -15.20 -34.80 17.16
CA LEU A 63 -14.39 -33.62 16.83
C LEU A 63 -15.18 -32.75 15.87
N THR A 64 -15.44 -31.52 16.25
CA THR A 64 -16.08 -30.54 15.36
C THR A 64 -15.13 -30.22 14.20
N ALA A 65 -15.64 -29.68 13.12
CA ALA A 65 -14.80 -29.24 12.00
C ALA A 65 -13.76 -28.21 12.50
N SER A 66 -14.14 -27.35 13.44
CA SER A 66 -13.25 -26.40 14.09
C SER A 66 -12.10 -27.09 14.83
N ASP A 67 -12.38 -28.14 15.61
CA ASP A 67 -11.31 -28.86 16.35
C ASP A 67 -10.32 -29.56 15.43
N LYS A 68 -10.75 -29.95 14.23
CA LYS A 68 -9.85 -30.55 13.21
C LYS A 68 -8.96 -29.50 12.58
N ILE A 69 -9.54 -28.35 12.22
CA ILE A 69 -8.80 -27.21 11.69
C ILE A 69 -7.78 -26.73 12.71
N ASP A 70 -8.20 -26.58 13.97
CA ASP A 70 -7.34 -26.16 15.07
C ASP A 70 -6.13 -27.09 15.23
N ARG A 71 -6.33 -28.40 15.16
CA ARG A 71 -5.24 -29.36 15.28
C ARG A 71 -4.19 -29.21 14.16
N VAL A 72 -4.60 -28.82 12.96
CA VAL A 72 -3.68 -28.59 11.83
C VAL A 72 -3.01 -27.23 11.96
N VAL A 73 -3.79 -26.18 12.23
CA VAL A 73 -3.31 -24.80 12.29
C VAL A 73 -2.41 -24.55 13.51
N THR A 74 -2.67 -25.21 14.65
CA THR A 74 -1.85 -25.09 15.86
C THR A 74 -0.72 -26.11 15.95
N ASN A 75 -0.50 -26.92 14.91
CA ASN A 75 0.61 -27.85 14.88
C ASN A 75 1.95 -27.10 14.85
N ARG A 76 2.82 -27.42 15.81
CA ARG A 76 4.09 -26.72 16.07
C ARG A 76 4.98 -26.50 14.82
N TRP A 77 4.97 -27.43 13.87
CA TRP A 77 5.79 -27.39 12.65
C TRP A 77 5.05 -26.80 11.46
N LEU A 78 3.73 -27.02 11.40
CA LEU A 78 2.89 -26.59 10.27
C LEU A 78 2.33 -25.17 10.45
N ALA A 79 2.25 -24.68 11.69
CA ALA A 79 1.64 -23.37 11.98
C ALA A 79 2.37 -22.20 11.30
N LEU A 80 3.71 -22.19 11.34
CA LEU A 80 4.51 -21.14 10.71
C LEU A 80 4.38 -21.10 9.17
N PRO A 81 4.57 -22.23 8.45
CA PRO A 81 4.37 -22.21 7.00
C PRO A 81 2.92 -21.92 6.59
N ILE A 82 1.92 -22.46 7.32
CA ILE A 82 0.51 -22.12 7.05
C ILE A 82 0.28 -20.62 7.24
N PHE A 83 0.81 -20.05 8.32
CA PHE A 83 0.73 -18.61 8.56
C PHE A 83 1.36 -17.80 7.42
N ALA A 84 2.56 -18.17 6.99
CA ALA A 84 3.25 -17.50 5.88
C ALA A 84 2.41 -17.57 4.59
N VAL A 85 1.81 -18.72 4.26
CA VAL A 85 0.94 -18.87 3.09
C VAL A 85 -0.32 -18.03 3.21
N VAL A 86 -1.00 -18.04 4.37
CA VAL A 86 -2.21 -17.24 4.61
C VAL A 86 -1.91 -15.75 4.46
N MET A 87 -0.80 -15.29 5.05
CA MET A 87 -0.39 -13.89 4.94
C MET A 87 0.00 -13.52 3.51
N LEU A 88 0.72 -14.40 2.80
CA LEU A 88 1.06 -14.19 1.41
C LEU A 88 -0.20 -14.05 0.55
N VAL A 89 -1.19 -14.92 0.73
CA VAL A 89 -2.47 -14.81 0.00
C VAL A 89 -3.19 -13.50 0.33
N VAL A 90 -3.25 -13.12 1.61
CA VAL A 90 -3.89 -11.86 2.02
C VAL A 90 -3.20 -10.65 1.39
N TYR A 91 -1.87 -10.60 1.44
CA TYR A 91 -1.11 -9.51 0.83
C TYR A 91 -1.23 -9.51 -0.69
N TYR A 92 -1.12 -10.69 -1.32
CA TYR A 92 -1.26 -10.81 -2.77
C TYR A 92 -2.62 -10.29 -3.25
N VAL A 93 -3.72 -10.74 -2.63
CA VAL A 93 -5.06 -10.28 -3.00
C VAL A 93 -5.26 -8.80 -2.68
N SER A 94 -4.73 -8.33 -1.54
CA SER A 94 -4.93 -6.94 -1.11
C SER A 94 -4.06 -5.94 -1.87
N VAL A 95 -2.88 -6.35 -2.36
CA VAL A 95 -1.94 -5.43 -3.01
C VAL A 95 -1.98 -5.55 -4.53
N THR A 96 -2.03 -6.78 -5.08
CA THR A 96 -1.87 -7.01 -6.53
C THR A 96 -3.19 -7.21 -7.30
N THR A 97 -4.31 -7.45 -6.63
CA THR A 97 -5.59 -7.69 -7.31
C THR A 97 -6.64 -6.65 -6.95
N VAL A 98 -7.37 -6.89 -5.85
CA VAL A 98 -8.47 -6.00 -5.43
C VAL A 98 -7.95 -4.63 -5.01
N GLY A 99 -6.78 -4.59 -4.34
CA GLY A 99 -6.18 -3.35 -3.87
C GLY A 99 -5.74 -2.46 -5.02
N THR A 100 -5.02 -3.00 -6.01
CA THR A 100 -4.58 -2.26 -7.20
C THR A 100 -5.79 -1.71 -7.95
N TRP A 101 -6.74 -2.56 -8.33
CA TRP A 101 -7.94 -2.12 -9.03
C TRP A 101 -8.70 -0.99 -8.29
N ALA A 102 -8.82 -1.09 -6.97
CA ALA A 102 -9.52 -0.08 -6.17
C ALA A 102 -8.70 1.22 -6.04
N THR A 103 -7.37 1.11 -6.05
CA THR A 103 -6.44 2.25 -5.99
C THR A 103 -6.41 2.99 -7.33
N ASP A 104 -6.32 2.26 -8.44
CA ASP A 104 -6.33 2.83 -9.79
C ASP A 104 -7.67 3.54 -10.05
N TRP A 105 -8.79 2.91 -9.69
CA TRP A 105 -10.10 3.59 -9.75
C TRP A 105 -10.16 4.87 -8.90
N ALA A 106 -9.51 4.90 -7.74
CA ALA A 106 -9.48 6.10 -6.89
C ALA A 106 -8.52 7.16 -7.44
N ASN A 107 -7.34 6.78 -7.92
CA ASN A 107 -6.34 7.71 -8.43
C ASN A 107 -6.74 8.29 -9.78
N ASP A 108 -7.06 7.44 -10.73
CA ASP A 108 -7.32 7.86 -12.12
C ASP A 108 -8.77 8.32 -12.30
N GLY A 109 -9.71 7.65 -11.59
CA GLY A 109 -11.11 8.01 -11.66
C GLY A 109 -11.48 9.20 -10.77
N VAL A 110 -11.29 9.11 -9.46
CA VAL A 110 -11.79 10.13 -8.52
C VAL A 110 -10.85 11.34 -8.44
N PHE A 111 -9.54 11.09 -8.35
CA PHE A 111 -8.51 12.12 -8.21
C PHE A 111 -7.73 12.41 -9.49
N GLY A 112 -8.02 11.71 -10.59
CA GLY A 112 -7.51 11.94 -11.92
C GLY A 112 -8.58 12.57 -12.82
N GLU A 113 -8.61 12.15 -14.08
CA GLU A 113 -9.48 12.73 -15.11
C GLU A 113 -10.94 12.37 -14.92
N GLY A 114 -11.24 11.16 -14.43
CA GLY A 114 -12.61 10.66 -14.26
C GLY A 114 -12.77 9.19 -14.60
N TRP A 115 -14.00 8.71 -14.66
CA TRP A 115 -14.29 7.32 -15.01
C TRP A 115 -15.62 7.14 -15.73
N HIS A 116 -15.72 6.07 -16.53
CA HIS A 116 -16.97 5.66 -17.12
C HIS A 116 -17.86 4.93 -16.12
N LEU A 117 -19.14 5.34 -16.03
CA LEU A 117 -20.09 4.76 -15.08
C LEU A 117 -20.30 3.28 -15.39
N PHE A 118 -20.07 2.42 -14.38
CA PHE A 118 -20.10 0.95 -14.47
C PHE A 118 -19.08 0.35 -15.45
N GLY A 119 -18.06 1.09 -15.88
CA GLY A 119 -17.07 0.61 -16.85
C GLY A 119 -17.62 0.45 -18.28
N ILE A 120 -18.81 1.02 -18.56
CA ILE A 120 -19.40 0.94 -19.91
C ILE A 120 -18.68 1.92 -20.81
N GLY A 121 -17.95 1.38 -21.81
CA GLY A 121 -17.17 2.16 -22.75
C GLY A 121 -15.70 2.34 -22.38
N SER A 122 -15.26 1.99 -21.16
CA SER A 122 -13.87 2.17 -20.74
C SER A 122 -12.87 1.46 -21.65
N SER A 123 -13.14 0.21 -22.03
CA SER A 123 -12.21 -0.53 -22.89
C SER A 123 -12.07 0.05 -24.31
N ALA A 124 -13.14 0.63 -24.86
CA ALA A 124 -13.07 1.30 -26.15
C ALA A 124 -12.36 2.66 -26.05
N TYR A 125 -12.54 3.36 -24.94
CA TYR A 125 -11.83 4.59 -24.67
C TYR A 125 -10.34 4.34 -24.41
N GLU A 126 -9.98 3.34 -23.59
CA GLU A 126 -8.60 2.94 -23.32
C GLU A 126 -7.83 2.55 -24.57
N GLU A 127 -8.49 1.87 -25.52
CA GLU A 127 -7.88 1.51 -26.83
C GLU A 127 -7.52 2.78 -27.63
N VAL A 128 -8.44 3.76 -27.69
CA VAL A 128 -8.20 5.01 -28.44
C VAL A 128 -7.22 5.93 -27.71
N VAL A 129 -7.27 5.97 -26.38
CA VAL A 129 -6.27 6.70 -25.58
C VAL A 129 -4.88 6.11 -25.79
N GLY A 130 -4.76 4.77 -25.81
CA GLY A 130 -3.48 4.11 -26.09
C GLY A 130 -2.90 4.46 -27.45
N GLU A 131 -3.75 4.53 -28.49
CA GLU A 131 -3.34 5.00 -29.82
C GLU A 131 -2.92 6.49 -29.80
N TRP A 132 -3.64 7.32 -29.05
CA TRP A 132 -3.32 8.74 -28.91
C TRP A 132 -1.99 8.95 -28.14
N GLU A 133 -1.78 8.23 -27.04
CA GLU A 133 -0.52 8.27 -26.27
C GLU A 133 0.68 7.82 -27.12
N GLU A 134 0.52 6.75 -27.91
CA GLU A 134 1.56 6.32 -28.87
C GLU A 134 1.87 7.42 -29.90
N ASN A 135 0.85 8.14 -30.36
CA ASN A 135 1.05 9.26 -31.26
C ASN A 135 1.73 10.46 -30.59
N GLN A 136 1.45 10.72 -29.30
CA GLN A 136 2.17 11.74 -28.54
C GLN A 136 3.68 11.39 -28.40
N LEU A 137 4.01 10.12 -28.14
CA LEU A 137 5.40 9.66 -28.12
C LEU A 137 6.10 9.88 -29.48
N LYS A 138 5.38 9.67 -30.59
CA LYS A 138 5.93 9.95 -31.93
C LYS A 138 6.18 11.44 -32.15
N ILE A 139 5.25 12.29 -31.69
CA ILE A 139 5.38 13.75 -31.76
C ILE A 139 6.59 14.23 -30.96
N ASP A 140 6.70 13.80 -29.71
CA ASP A 140 7.77 14.21 -28.81
C ASP A 140 9.14 13.75 -29.32
N ALA A 141 9.27 12.51 -29.79
CA ALA A 141 10.50 11.99 -30.35
C ALA A 141 10.91 12.75 -31.62
N PHE A 142 9.94 13.07 -32.47
CA PHE A 142 10.21 13.79 -33.73
C PHE A 142 10.63 15.25 -33.46
N LEU A 143 9.95 15.94 -32.53
CA LEU A 143 10.32 17.31 -32.15
C LEU A 143 11.70 17.34 -31.44
N GLY A 144 12.01 16.35 -30.60
CA GLY A 144 13.33 16.25 -29.97
C GLY A 144 14.46 16.09 -30.96
N GLU A 145 14.33 15.20 -31.97
CA GLU A 145 15.32 14.99 -33.00
C GLU A 145 15.44 16.23 -33.91
N ALA A 146 14.34 16.94 -34.15
CA ALA A 146 14.32 18.17 -34.90
C ALA A 146 15.12 19.29 -34.19
N GLU A 147 14.94 19.40 -32.86
CA GLU A 147 15.68 20.35 -32.03
C GLU A 147 17.19 20.04 -32.02
N GLU A 148 17.57 18.74 -31.89
CA GLU A 148 18.96 18.31 -31.97
C GLU A 148 19.58 18.59 -33.36
N SER A 149 18.76 18.52 -34.39
CA SER A 149 19.16 18.89 -35.76
C SER A 149 19.24 20.41 -36.00
N GLY A 150 18.86 21.22 -35.01
CA GLY A 150 18.96 22.69 -35.03
C GLY A 150 17.77 23.39 -35.70
N ILE A 151 16.63 22.73 -35.83
CA ILE A 151 15.37 23.32 -36.26
C ILE A 151 14.65 23.90 -35.03
N ASP A 152 14.08 25.09 -35.18
CA ASP A 152 13.32 25.74 -34.11
C ASP A 152 11.96 25.05 -33.96
N THR A 153 11.72 24.44 -32.82
CA THR A 153 10.49 23.70 -32.49
C THR A 153 9.57 24.45 -31.52
N GLU A 154 10.02 25.60 -30.95
CA GLU A 154 9.27 26.32 -29.89
C GLU A 154 7.88 26.78 -30.40
N ALA A 155 7.82 27.38 -31.61
CA ALA A 155 6.55 27.82 -32.18
C ALA A 155 5.60 26.67 -32.58
N VAL A 156 6.14 25.50 -32.88
CA VAL A 156 5.34 24.31 -33.22
C VAL A 156 4.79 23.66 -31.95
N SER A 157 5.62 23.51 -30.91
CA SER A 157 5.18 22.98 -29.65
C SER A 157 4.07 23.83 -29.04
N GLU A 158 4.20 25.18 -29.06
CA GLU A 158 3.16 26.11 -28.59
C GLU A 158 1.86 25.96 -29.40
N SER A 159 1.94 25.82 -30.75
CA SER A 159 0.76 25.62 -31.60
C SER A 159 0.07 24.28 -31.36
N LEU A 160 0.84 23.21 -31.11
CA LEU A 160 0.29 21.88 -30.82
C LEU A 160 -0.35 21.82 -29.41
N GLU A 161 0.23 22.49 -28.42
CA GLU A 161 -0.36 22.62 -27.07
C GLU A 161 -1.69 23.42 -27.10
N GLU A 162 -1.82 24.39 -28.00
CA GLU A 162 -3.06 25.14 -28.22
C GLU A 162 -4.09 24.39 -29.13
N GLY A 163 -3.74 23.19 -29.62
CA GLY A 163 -4.59 22.40 -30.51
C GLY A 163 -4.68 22.94 -31.96
N GLU A 164 -3.76 23.85 -32.35
CA GLU A 164 -3.74 24.46 -33.69
C GLU A 164 -2.85 23.65 -34.66
N THR A 165 -3.30 22.44 -35.04
CA THR A 165 -2.56 21.53 -35.91
C THR A 165 -2.40 22.06 -37.36
N ASP A 166 -3.31 22.93 -37.82
CA ASP A 166 -3.29 23.55 -39.15
C ASP A 166 -2.57 24.92 -39.17
N SER A 167 -1.76 25.26 -38.16
CA SER A 167 -1.09 26.55 -38.06
C SER A 167 0.00 26.73 -39.11
N GLU A 168 0.30 28.01 -39.46
CA GLU A 168 1.40 28.35 -40.37
C GLU A 168 2.75 27.86 -39.81
N ALA A 169 2.90 27.79 -38.50
CA ALA A 169 4.09 27.29 -37.81
C ALA A 169 4.28 25.77 -38.05
N VAL A 170 3.23 24.97 -37.90
CA VAL A 170 3.27 23.51 -38.14
C VAL A 170 3.56 23.23 -39.64
N SER A 171 2.93 23.94 -40.57
CA SER A 171 3.19 23.76 -41.99
C SER A 171 4.58 24.17 -42.42
N ALA A 172 5.16 25.23 -41.83
CA ALA A 172 6.53 25.64 -42.05
C ALA A 172 7.55 24.63 -41.48
N PHE A 173 7.26 24.08 -40.31
CA PHE A 173 8.07 23.03 -39.68
C PHE A 173 8.09 21.78 -40.55
N ILE A 174 6.95 21.24 -40.97
CA ILE A 174 6.84 20.08 -41.85
C ILE A 174 7.70 20.26 -43.12
N ALA A 175 7.69 21.45 -43.69
CA ALA A 175 8.51 21.76 -44.87
C ALA A 175 10.03 21.76 -44.58
N SER A 176 10.44 22.06 -43.36
CA SER A 176 11.85 22.09 -42.93
C SER A 176 12.37 20.77 -42.42
N ALA A 177 11.48 19.87 -41.96
CA ALA A 177 11.81 18.63 -41.28
C ALA A 177 11.79 17.36 -42.18
N VAL A 178 11.81 17.53 -43.49
CA VAL A 178 11.64 16.45 -44.50
C VAL A 178 12.69 15.33 -44.37
N ASP A 179 13.90 15.63 -43.92
CA ASP A 179 15.01 14.68 -43.83
C ASP A 179 15.24 14.12 -42.40
N ILE A 180 14.32 14.41 -41.47
CA ILE A 180 14.41 13.94 -40.09
C ILE A 180 13.84 12.52 -39.98
N ASN A 181 14.56 11.65 -39.29
CA ASN A 181 14.10 10.34 -38.84
C ASN A 181 14.39 10.24 -37.37
N ALA A 182 13.35 10.23 -36.55
CA ALA A 182 13.42 10.05 -35.09
C ALA A 182 13.24 8.59 -34.73
N VAL A 183 13.54 8.28 -33.48
CA VAL A 183 13.27 6.99 -32.86
C VAL A 183 12.46 7.26 -31.58
N ALA A 184 11.25 6.76 -31.54
CA ALA A 184 10.45 6.79 -30.33
C ALA A 184 10.69 5.53 -29.51
N GLU A 185 10.64 5.67 -28.19
CA GLU A 185 10.77 4.59 -27.22
C GLU A 185 9.44 4.43 -26.51
N SER A 186 8.88 3.22 -26.52
CA SER A 186 7.75 2.86 -25.65
C SER A 186 8.18 1.83 -24.66
N GLU A 187 7.73 1.95 -23.42
CA GLU A 187 7.98 1.00 -22.34
C GLU A 187 6.70 0.19 -22.05
N ASP A 188 6.79 -1.14 -22.12
CA ASP A 188 5.67 -2.00 -21.78
C ASP A 188 5.51 -2.14 -20.24
N GLU A 189 4.40 -2.75 -19.78
CA GLU A 189 4.12 -2.98 -18.37
C GLU A 189 5.19 -3.87 -17.66
N GLU A 190 6.02 -4.58 -18.42
CA GLU A 190 7.11 -5.43 -17.94
C GLU A 190 8.46 -4.70 -17.88
N GLY A 191 8.51 -3.42 -18.32
CA GLY A 191 9.73 -2.60 -18.33
C GLY A 191 10.64 -2.88 -19.53
N ASN A 192 10.12 -3.51 -20.61
CA ASN A 192 10.87 -3.66 -21.84
C ASN A 192 10.69 -2.41 -22.70
N VAL A 193 11.78 -1.84 -23.16
CA VAL A 193 11.76 -0.69 -24.06
C VAL A 193 11.72 -1.21 -25.49
N GLU A 194 10.68 -0.83 -26.24
CA GLU A 194 10.59 -1.05 -27.69
C GLU A 194 10.89 0.26 -28.43
N GLU A 195 11.89 0.21 -29.31
CA GLU A 195 12.27 1.32 -30.16
C GLU A 195 11.61 1.18 -31.54
N PHE A 196 10.98 2.23 -32.03
CA PHE A 196 10.42 2.26 -33.38
C PHE A 196 10.77 3.55 -34.11
N PRO A 197 11.10 3.46 -35.40
CA PRO A 197 11.45 4.64 -36.22
C PRO A 197 10.20 5.48 -36.52
N VAL A 198 10.35 6.78 -36.39
CA VAL A 198 9.30 7.77 -36.69
C VAL A 198 9.75 8.63 -37.85
N ALA A 199 9.06 8.54 -38.98
CA ALA A 199 9.28 9.37 -40.13
C ALA A 199 8.33 10.58 -40.13
N LEU A 200 8.56 11.55 -41.01
CA LEU A 200 7.69 12.73 -41.17
C LEU A 200 6.22 12.36 -41.40
N ALA A 201 5.96 11.27 -42.13
CA ALA A 201 4.60 10.83 -42.42
C ALA A 201 3.88 10.34 -41.14
N ASP A 202 4.62 9.69 -40.26
CA ASP A 202 4.10 9.22 -38.98
C ASP A 202 3.81 10.40 -38.04
N PHE A 203 4.65 11.45 -38.07
CA PHE A 203 4.42 12.70 -37.35
C PHE A 203 3.16 13.44 -37.88
N GLU A 204 2.99 13.54 -39.23
CA GLU A 204 1.79 14.16 -39.83
C GLU A 204 0.51 13.38 -39.46
N GLU A 205 0.56 12.06 -39.39
CA GLU A 205 -0.56 11.23 -38.98
C GLU A 205 -0.84 11.40 -37.48
N ALA A 206 0.21 11.49 -36.66
CA ALA A 206 0.10 11.65 -35.20
C ALA A 206 -0.54 13.00 -34.81
N ILE A 207 -0.16 14.10 -35.45
CA ILE A 207 -0.75 15.43 -35.17
C ILE A 207 -2.19 15.58 -35.67
N ALA A 208 -2.65 14.71 -36.57
CA ALA A 208 -4.02 14.73 -37.09
C ALA A 208 -5.03 14.08 -36.15
N MET A 209 -4.58 13.40 -35.10
CA MET A 209 -5.44 12.76 -34.13
C MET A 209 -5.74 13.71 -32.99
N ASP A 210 -7.00 14.12 -32.87
CA ASP A 210 -7.46 14.92 -31.73
C ASP A 210 -7.48 14.10 -30.45
N GLU A 211 -7.34 14.79 -29.30
CA GLU A 211 -7.49 14.16 -27.99
C GLU A 211 -8.89 13.53 -27.85
N PRO A 212 -8.98 12.23 -27.51
CA PRO A 212 -10.24 11.53 -27.46
C PRO A 212 -11.14 12.03 -26.33
N ASP A 213 -12.36 12.49 -26.64
CA ASP A 213 -13.34 12.91 -25.64
C ASP A 213 -13.96 11.67 -24.95
N PRO A 214 -13.71 11.48 -23.66
CA PRO A 214 -14.25 10.34 -22.93
C PRO A 214 -15.78 10.29 -22.90
N ALA A 215 -16.47 11.41 -23.10
CA ALA A 215 -17.93 11.49 -23.12
C ALA A 215 -18.55 10.83 -24.37
N GLU A 216 -17.79 10.64 -25.45
CA GLU A 216 -18.27 9.97 -26.66
C GLU A 216 -18.42 8.45 -26.50
N TYR A 217 -17.63 7.86 -25.59
CA TYR A 217 -17.58 6.40 -25.37
C TYR A 217 -18.55 5.91 -24.30
N GLY A 218 -19.14 6.80 -23.49
CA GLY A 218 -20.07 6.40 -22.45
C GLY A 218 -20.52 7.51 -21.50
N VAL A 219 -21.13 7.13 -20.39
CA VAL A 219 -21.48 8.08 -19.34
C VAL A 219 -20.23 8.39 -18.53
N TRP A 220 -19.61 9.51 -18.86
CA TRP A 220 -18.40 9.97 -18.19
C TRP A 220 -18.71 10.75 -16.92
N ILE A 221 -18.01 10.45 -15.85
CA ILE A 221 -18.04 11.20 -14.58
C ILE A 221 -16.66 11.82 -14.40
N PRO A 222 -16.55 13.14 -14.57
CA PRO A 222 -15.25 13.83 -14.43
C PRO A 222 -14.73 13.72 -13.01
N GLY A 223 -13.43 13.61 -12.87
CA GLY A 223 -12.74 13.58 -11.59
C GLY A 223 -12.85 14.91 -10.83
N ILE A 224 -12.46 14.88 -9.55
CA ILE A 224 -12.47 16.07 -8.70
C ILE A 224 -11.56 17.19 -9.25
N PRO A 225 -10.34 16.89 -9.75
CA PRO A 225 -9.48 17.93 -10.36
C PRO A 225 -10.15 18.66 -11.52
N VAL A 226 -10.73 17.91 -12.47
CA VAL A 226 -11.40 18.47 -13.65
C VAL A 226 -12.59 19.36 -13.29
N LEU A 227 -13.39 18.92 -12.29
CA LEU A 227 -14.50 19.73 -11.79
C LEU A 227 -14.03 21.04 -11.15
N LEU A 228 -12.92 21.00 -10.40
CA LEU A 228 -12.34 22.16 -9.74
C LEU A 228 -11.68 23.10 -10.76
N GLU A 229 -10.99 22.56 -11.75
CA GLU A 229 -10.41 23.32 -12.85
C GLU A 229 -11.48 24.12 -13.62
N ASN A 230 -12.54 23.44 -14.03
CA ASN A 230 -13.68 24.09 -14.69
C ASN A 230 -14.32 25.18 -13.85
N LEU A 231 -14.42 24.96 -12.52
CA LEU A 231 -14.94 25.97 -11.60
C LEU A 231 -14.01 27.17 -11.45
N LEU A 232 -12.70 26.93 -11.33
CA LEU A 232 -11.69 27.97 -11.19
C LEU A 232 -11.59 28.82 -12.45
N ASN A 233 -11.64 28.18 -13.63
CA ASN A 233 -11.65 28.85 -14.93
C ASN A 233 -12.93 29.68 -15.12
N ALA A 234 -14.08 29.20 -14.67
CA ALA A 234 -15.34 29.96 -14.70
C ALA A 234 -15.34 31.20 -13.81
N ILE A 235 -14.56 31.20 -12.72
CA ILE A 235 -14.38 32.33 -11.81
C ILE A 235 -13.34 33.33 -12.35
N GLY A 236 -12.50 32.91 -13.33
CA GLY A 236 -11.42 33.71 -13.90
C GLY A 236 -10.24 33.89 -12.96
N THR A 237 -9.85 32.82 -12.28
CA THR A 237 -8.68 32.84 -11.38
C THR A 237 -7.38 32.96 -12.16
N ALA A 238 -6.35 33.55 -11.55
CA ALA A 238 -5.03 33.64 -12.18
C ALA A 238 -4.35 32.26 -12.22
N ASP A 239 -3.58 31.96 -13.27
CA ASP A 239 -2.96 30.66 -13.56
C ASP A 239 -2.14 30.11 -12.40
N TRP A 240 -1.39 30.94 -11.69
CA TRP A 240 -0.60 30.52 -10.53
C TRP A 240 -1.46 30.01 -9.35
N ILE A 241 -2.72 30.48 -9.23
CA ILE A 241 -3.68 29.99 -8.21
C ILE A 241 -4.24 28.65 -8.66
N ASN A 242 -4.52 28.49 -9.95
CA ASN A 242 -4.99 27.23 -10.52
C ASN A 242 -3.95 26.13 -10.28
N SER A 243 -2.69 26.36 -10.66
CA SER A 243 -1.58 25.44 -10.43
C SER A 243 -1.38 25.14 -8.93
N LEU A 244 -1.41 26.13 -8.06
CA LEU A 244 -1.30 25.92 -6.62
C LEU A 244 -2.41 25.03 -6.05
N ILE A 245 -3.64 25.21 -6.52
CA ILE A 245 -4.80 24.44 -6.02
C ILE A 245 -4.79 23.03 -6.62
N LEU A 246 -4.63 22.89 -7.92
CA LEU A 246 -4.70 21.60 -8.62
C LEU A 246 -3.47 20.76 -8.33
N GLU A 247 -2.27 21.25 -8.60
CA GLU A 247 -1.04 20.49 -8.46
C GLU A 247 -0.55 20.42 -7.00
N GLY A 248 -0.80 21.47 -6.20
CA GLY A 248 -0.39 21.48 -4.80
C GLY A 248 -1.36 20.79 -3.87
N ILE A 249 -2.61 21.25 -3.82
CA ILE A 249 -3.59 20.79 -2.84
C ILE A 249 -4.28 19.50 -3.32
N VAL A 250 -4.86 19.53 -4.54
CA VAL A 250 -5.69 18.42 -5.01
C VAL A 250 -4.84 17.19 -5.31
N ALA A 251 -3.72 17.35 -6.01
CA ALA A 251 -2.79 16.27 -6.28
C ALA A 251 -2.17 15.71 -4.98
N GLY A 252 -1.78 16.59 -4.04
CA GLY A 252 -1.25 16.15 -2.75
C GLY A 252 -2.25 15.39 -1.89
N VAL A 253 -3.51 15.84 -1.84
CA VAL A 253 -4.59 15.13 -1.14
C VAL A 253 -4.94 13.85 -1.87
N GLY A 254 -5.02 13.87 -3.20
CA GLY A 254 -5.28 12.72 -4.06
C GLY A 254 -4.27 11.59 -3.84
N ALA A 255 -2.98 11.93 -3.85
CA ALA A 255 -1.90 10.97 -3.60
C ALA A 255 -2.03 10.25 -2.23
N VAL A 256 -2.50 10.95 -1.20
CA VAL A 256 -2.74 10.32 0.12
C VAL A 256 -4.02 9.49 0.13
N LEU A 257 -5.12 10.01 -0.42
CA LEU A 257 -6.41 9.34 -0.43
C LEU A 257 -6.44 8.14 -1.40
N GLY A 258 -5.64 8.17 -2.45
CA GLY A 258 -5.48 7.07 -3.39
C GLY A 258 -5.02 5.76 -2.74
N PHE A 259 -4.24 5.81 -1.65
CA PHE A 259 -3.87 4.60 -0.90
C PHE A 259 -4.95 4.07 0.05
N VAL A 260 -6.00 4.85 0.33
CA VAL A 260 -7.04 4.46 1.28
C VAL A 260 -7.80 3.20 0.86
N PRO A 261 -8.20 3.00 -0.42
CA PRO A 261 -8.90 1.80 -0.84
C PRO A 261 -8.09 0.52 -0.60
N GLN A 262 -6.81 0.52 -0.96
CA GLN A 262 -5.90 -0.61 -0.73
C GLN A 262 -5.78 -0.94 0.76
N MET A 263 -5.60 0.08 1.60
CA MET A 263 -5.54 -0.09 3.05
C MET A 263 -6.84 -0.64 3.62
N LEU A 264 -7.99 -0.17 3.13
CA LEU A 264 -9.30 -0.64 3.55
C LEU A 264 -9.48 -2.13 3.26
N VAL A 265 -9.14 -2.57 2.05
CA VAL A 265 -9.18 -3.99 1.67
C VAL A 265 -8.29 -4.82 2.59
N LEU A 266 -7.06 -4.39 2.84
CA LEU A 266 -6.14 -5.07 3.76
C LEU A 266 -6.74 -5.20 5.17
N PHE A 267 -7.32 -4.12 5.70
CA PHE A 267 -7.92 -4.15 7.04
C PHE A 267 -9.17 -5.02 7.12
N ILE A 268 -9.97 -5.11 6.07
CA ILE A 268 -11.11 -6.04 6.00
C ILE A 268 -10.60 -7.49 6.14
N PHE A 269 -9.54 -7.87 5.41
CA PHE A 269 -8.97 -9.21 5.52
C PHE A 269 -8.37 -9.47 6.91
N LEU A 270 -7.65 -8.51 7.48
CA LEU A 270 -7.10 -8.64 8.83
C LEU A 270 -8.21 -8.77 9.89
N ALA A 271 -9.27 -7.96 9.80
CA ALA A 271 -10.43 -8.06 10.68
C ALA A 271 -11.15 -9.41 10.55
N PHE A 272 -11.23 -9.96 9.33
CA PHE A 272 -11.76 -11.30 9.10
C PHE A 272 -10.91 -12.37 9.78
N LEU A 273 -9.58 -12.31 9.65
CA LEU A 273 -8.66 -13.25 10.31
C LEU A 273 -8.72 -13.14 11.84
N GLU A 274 -8.89 -11.93 12.36
CA GLU A 274 -9.09 -11.69 13.79
C GLU A 274 -10.43 -12.25 14.26
N GLY A 275 -11.53 -11.97 13.53
CA GLY A 275 -12.88 -12.46 13.84
C GLY A 275 -12.99 -13.99 13.79
N CYS A 276 -12.25 -14.67 12.92
CA CYS A 276 -12.14 -16.13 12.91
C CYS A 276 -11.33 -16.70 14.09
N GLY A 277 -10.70 -15.83 14.89
CA GLY A 277 -9.82 -16.22 15.98
C GLY A 277 -8.49 -16.82 15.53
N TYR A 278 -8.13 -16.68 14.26
CA TYR A 278 -6.88 -17.18 13.71
C TYR A 278 -5.67 -16.44 14.31
N MET A 279 -5.77 -15.12 14.46
CA MET A 279 -4.72 -14.28 15.03
C MET A 279 -4.35 -14.67 16.47
N ALA A 280 -5.35 -14.98 17.31
CA ALA A 280 -5.10 -15.42 18.69
C ALA A 280 -4.35 -16.75 18.75
N ARG A 281 -4.62 -17.68 17.83
CA ARG A 281 -3.94 -18.97 17.74
C ARG A 281 -2.47 -18.82 17.35
N ILE A 282 -2.21 -17.97 16.35
CA ILE A 282 -0.84 -17.69 15.90
C ILE A 282 -0.06 -16.94 16.98
N ALA A 283 -0.68 -15.95 17.65
CA ALA A 283 -0.05 -15.22 18.76
C ALA A 283 0.43 -16.18 19.87
N PHE A 284 -0.36 -17.20 20.20
CA PHE A 284 0.04 -18.21 21.17
C PHE A 284 1.26 -19.05 20.74
N ILE A 285 1.36 -19.36 19.43
CA ILE A 285 2.51 -20.12 18.91
C ILE A 285 3.76 -19.22 18.86
N MET A 286 3.56 -17.97 18.42
CA MET A 286 4.64 -16.99 18.30
C MET A 286 5.16 -16.52 19.65
N ASP A 287 4.37 -16.60 20.73
CA ASP A 287 4.77 -16.22 22.09
C ASP A 287 6.09 -16.87 22.50
N ARG A 288 6.27 -18.16 22.23
CA ARG A 288 7.51 -18.87 22.53
C ARG A 288 8.73 -18.31 21.77
N ILE A 289 8.53 -17.82 20.55
CA ILE A 289 9.59 -17.25 19.73
C ILE A 289 9.93 -15.85 20.23
N PHE A 290 8.91 -15.04 20.47
CA PHE A 290 9.06 -13.65 20.93
C PHE A 290 9.67 -13.55 22.33
N ARG A 291 9.38 -14.48 23.22
CA ARG A 291 10.03 -14.55 24.54
C ARG A 291 11.54 -14.73 24.46
N LYS A 292 12.06 -15.43 23.45
CA LYS A 292 13.52 -15.52 23.24
C LYS A 292 14.18 -14.17 22.93
N PHE A 293 13.39 -13.24 22.38
CA PHE A 293 13.80 -11.86 22.09
C PHE A 293 13.44 -10.89 23.21
N GLY A 294 12.87 -11.38 24.32
CA GLY A 294 12.47 -10.56 25.46
C GLY A 294 11.19 -9.76 25.23
N LEU A 295 10.33 -10.22 24.28
CA LEU A 295 9.04 -9.62 23.98
C LEU A 295 7.90 -10.58 24.33
N SER A 296 6.75 -10.06 24.74
CA SER A 296 5.57 -10.90 24.98
C SER A 296 4.93 -11.32 23.63
N GLY A 297 4.26 -12.46 23.58
CA GLY A 297 3.54 -12.92 22.39
C GLY A 297 2.42 -11.98 21.94
N LYS A 298 1.91 -11.14 22.86
CA LYS A 298 0.96 -10.07 22.54
C LYS A 298 1.56 -9.03 21.59
N SER A 299 2.88 -8.89 21.53
CA SER A 299 3.60 -7.96 20.64
C SER A 299 3.52 -8.36 19.15
N PHE A 300 3.24 -9.64 18.87
CA PHE A 300 3.15 -10.14 17.51
C PHE A 300 2.02 -9.50 16.70
N ILE A 301 0.83 -9.33 17.32
CA ILE A 301 -0.34 -8.77 16.64
C ILE A 301 -0.10 -7.33 16.18
N PRO A 302 0.37 -6.39 17.01
CA PRO A 302 0.77 -5.06 16.58
C PRO A 302 1.81 -5.03 15.46
N MET A 303 2.82 -5.90 15.53
CA MET A 303 3.85 -5.98 14.50
C MET A 303 3.29 -6.47 13.16
N LEU A 304 2.38 -7.44 13.20
CA LEU A 304 1.72 -7.95 12.02
C LEU A 304 0.83 -6.87 11.37
N ILE A 305 0.02 -6.17 12.15
CA ILE A 305 -0.80 -5.05 11.65
C ILE A 305 0.13 -3.95 11.10
N GLY A 306 1.27 -3.71 11.75
CA GLY A 306 2.28 -2.74 11.35
C GLY A 306 2.93 -3.02 9.99
N SER A 307 2.94 -4.28 9.54
CA SER A 307 3.42 -4.62 8.20
C SER A 307 2.48 -4.12 7.09
N GLY A 308 1.18 -3.97 7.37
CA GLY A 308 0.24 -3.30 6.49
C GLY A 308 0.29 -1.78 6.64
N CYS A 309 0.12 -1.29 7.86
CA CYS A 309 0.21 0.13 8.18
C CYS A 309 0.74 0.33 9.61
N GLY A 310 1.78 1.15 9.77
CA GLY A 310 2.42 1.39 11.05
C GLY A 310 1.52 2.05 12.09
N VAL A 311 0.60 2.95 11.69
CA VAL A 311 -0.26 3.69 12.61
C VAL A 311 -1.22 2.78 13.38
N PRO A 312 -2.04 1.92 12.74
CA PRO A 312 -2.88 0.96 13.46
C PRO A 312 -2.07 -0.07 14.24
N GLY A 313 -0.89 -0.47 13.73
CA GLY A 313 0.02 -1.34 14.46
C GLY A 313 0.45 -0.74 15.81
N ILE A 314 0.86 0.53 15.81
CA ILE A 314 1.18 1.27 17.05
C ILE A 314 -0.06 1.41 17.95
N MET A 315 -1.23 1.69 17.39
CA MET A 315 -2.47 1.78 18.17
C MET A 315 -2.84 0.44 18.81
N ALA A 316 -2.65 -0.68 18.12
CA ALA A 316 -2.89 -2.02 18.63
C ALA A 316 -1.96 -2.37 19.80
N SER A 317 -0.77 -1.77 19.88
CA SER A 317 0.16 -1.99 21.02
C SER A 317 -0.40 -1.55 22.38
N ARG A 318 -1.49 -0.76 22.40
CA ARG A 318 -2.19 -0.37 23.65
C ARG A 318 -2.76 -1.57 24.42
N THR A 319 -2.94 -2.70 23.75
CA THR A 319 -3.41 -3.95 24.37
C THR A 319 -2.31 -4.62 25.21
N ILE A 320 -1.06 -4.19 25.11
CA ILE A 320 0.07 -4.71 25.87
C ILE A 320 0.11 -3.99 27.20
N GLU A 321 -0.01 -4.73 28.30
CA GLU A 321 -0.09 -4.20 29.67
C GLU A 321 1.27 -3.74 30.17
N ASN A 322 2.34 -4.49 29.84
CA ASN A 322 3.70 -4.18 30.25
C ASN A 322 4.25 -2.98 29.45
N ASP A 323 4.60 -1.90 30.14
CA ASP A 323 5.11 -0.66 29.53
C ASP A 323 6.41 -0.85 28.77
N ARG A 324 7.30 -1.73 29.24
CA ARG A 324 8.57 -2.04 28.58
C ARG A 324 8.33 -2.73 27.24
N ASP A 325 7.50 -3.77 27.24
CA ASP A 325 7.17 -4.53 26.03
C ASP A 325 6.38 -3.69 25.04
N ARG A 326 5.48 -2.84 25.54
CA ARG A 326 4.73 -1.90 24.70
C ARG A 326 5.66 -0.92 24.00
N LYS A 327 6.62 -0.30 24.71
CA LYS A 327 7.61 0.61 24.12
C LYS A 327 8.50 -0.10 23.11
N MET A 328 8.97 -1.31 23.43
CA MET A 328 9.77 -2.12 22.51
C MET A 328 8.97 -2.47 21.25
N THR A 329 7.70 -2.87 21.41
CA THR A 329 6.81 -3.19 20.28
C THR A 329 6.56 -1.97 19.40
N ILE A 330 6.32 -0.78 19.97
CA ILE A 330 6.15 0.46 19.21
C ILE A 330 7.41 0.76 18.40
N MET A 331 8.59 0.69 19.02
CA MET A 331 9.85 0.93 18.35
C MET A 331 10.08 -0.05 17.19
N THR A 332 9.88 -1.34 17.41
CA THR A 332 10.10 -2.37 16.40
C THR A 332 9.08 -2.30 15.27
N THR A 333 7.81 -2.01 15.57
CA THR A 333 6.75 -1.86 14.56
C THR A 333 7.05 -0.72 13.57
N THR A 334 7.70 0.37 14.02
CA THR A 334 8.06 1.49 13.13
C THR A 334 9.15 1.14 12.11
N PHE A 335 9.96 0.11 12.35
CA PHE A 335 10.98 -0.35 11.40
C PHE A 335 10.43 -1.30 10.32
N ILE A 336 9.24 -1.87 10.54
CA ILE A 336 8.64 -2.77 9.56
C ILE A 336 8.22 -1.93 8.33
N PRO A 337 8.73 -2.26 7.13
CA PRO A 337 8.33 -1.57 5.92
C PRO A 337 6.87 -1.91 5.58
N CYS A 338 6.06 -0.90 5.31
CA CYS A 338 4.73 -1.05 4.71
C CYS A 338 4.79 -0.71 3.22
N GLY A 339 3.74 -1.01 2.47
CA GLY A 339 3.68 -0.75 1.03
C GLY A 339 4.07 0.68 0.63
N ALA A 340 3.64 1.68 1.41
CA ALA A 340 4.00 3.08 1.15
C ALA A 340 5.46 3.44 1.50
N LYS A 341 6.15 2.67 2.34
CA LYS A 341 7.56 2.93 2.68
C LYS A 341 8.53 2.29 1.70
N LEU A 342 8.14 1.19 1.06
CA LEU A 342 9.01 0.47 0.14
C LEU A 342 9.51 1.32 -1.02
N PRO A 343 8.67 2.07 -1.76
CA PRO A 343 9.12 2.95 -2.84
C PRO A 343 10.09 4.03 -2.35
N VAL A 344 9.81 4.64 -1.20
CA VAL A 344 10.68 5.67 -0.60
C VAL A 344 12.04 5.09 -0.20
N ILE A 345 12.05 3.88 0.38
CA ILE A 345 13.30 3.19 0.74
C ILE A 345 14.09 2.83 -0.53
N ALA A 346 13.41 2.32 -1.55
CA ALA A 346 14.02 1.93 -2.82
C ALA A 346 14.62 3.13 -3.55
N LEU A 347 13.91 4.25 -3.62
CA LEU A 347 14.37 5.50 -4.21
C LEU A 347 15.60 6.06 -3.47
N ASN A 348 15.55 6.09 -2.13
CA ASN A 348 16.70 6.52 -1.34
C ASN A 348 17.90 5.57 -1.48
N ALA A 349 17.65 4.26 -1.51
CA ALA A 349 18.71 3.27 -1.72
C ALA A 349 19.32 3.41 -3.13
N GLY A 350 18.50 3.60 -4.16
CA GLY A 350 18.95 3.87 -5.53
C GLY A 350 19.80 5.13 -5.62
N ALA A 351 19.34 6.23 -5.03
CA ALA A 351 20.07 7.51 -5.04
C ALA A 351 21.40 7.45 -4.28
N LEU A 352 21.45 6.78 -3.13
CA LEU A 352 22.63 6.73 -2.27
C LEU A 352 23.64 5.64 -2.66
N PHE A 353 23.16 4.51 -3.22
CA PHE A 353 23.96 3.34 -3.51
C PHE A 353 24.10 3.01 -5.00
N SER A 354 23.68 3.91 -5.89
CA SER A 354 23.77 3.73 -7.36
C SER A 354 25.21 3.47 -7.87
N GLY A 355 26.22 3.77 -7.07
CA GLY A 355 27.62 3.49 -7.35
C GLY A 355 28.22 2.25 -6.67
N ALA A 356 27.47 1.56 -5.81
CA ALA A 356 27.98 0.40 -5.07
C ALA A 356 27.68 -0.91 -5.83
N TRP A 357 28.68 -1.79 -5.88
CA TRP A 357 28.69 -3.08 -6.60
C TRP A 357 27.59 -4.09 -6.20
N TRP A 358 26.64 -3.71 -5.37
CA TRP A 358 25.47 -4.50 -4.98
C TRP A 358 24.33 -4.19 -5.96
N GLY A 359 24.47 -4.75 -7.17
CA GLY A 359 23.60 -4.51 -8.32
C GLY A 359 22.15 -5.01 -8.25
N ALA A 360 21.47 -4.81 -7.12
CA ALA A 360 20.08 -5.16 -6.97
C ALA A 360 19.05 -4.05 -7.36
N PRO A 361 19.36 -2.74 -7.36
CA PRO A 361 18.35 -1.74 -7.73
C PRO A 361 18.17 -1.53 -9.23
N ARG A 362 19.13 -1.90 -10.07
CA ARG A 362 19.02 -1.72 -11.53
C ARG A 362 17.98 -2.61 -12.20
N ALA A 363 17.56 -3.68 -11.53
CA ALA A 363 16.52 -4.58 -12.06
C ALA A 363 15.07 -4.13 -11.71
N TYR A 364 14.93 -3.02 -10.94
CA TYR A 364 13.63 -2.48 -10.55
C TYR A 364 13.39 -1.02 -10.98
N PHE A 365 14.41 -0.36 -11.57
CA PHE A 365 14.35 1.04 -11.99
C PHE A 365 15.20 1.29 -13.26
N GLY A 366 15.33 0.29 -14.09
CA GLY A 366 15.94 0.41 -15.41
C GLY A 366 15.01 -0.09 -16.46
#